data_77d4bf48113b66890b6e41482ec8fff2
#
_entry.id   77d4bf48113b66890b6e41482ec8fff2
#
_cell.length_a   1.000
_cell.length_b   1.000
_cell.length_c   1.000
_cell.angle_alpha   90.00
_cell.angle_beta   90.00
_cell.angle_gamma   90.00
#
_symmetry.space_group_name_H-M   'P 1'
#
loop_
_entity.id
_entity.type
_entity.pdbx_description
1 polymer ?
#
loop_
_entity_poly.entity_id
_entity_poly.type
_entity_poly.pdbx_seq_one_letter_code
_entity_poly.pdbx_strand_id
1 'polypeptide(L)'
;MTDRSTGFDPTGVTTLLCDADGTLFPSEEPAYAASADVTNRFLAELGAERPYSPAELQSMTNGKNFRAAAQELARGYGRDLAAGDLEDWVAQEKDVVTAHLRTVLREDPAVREPLTRLAGGFGLAAVTSSASSRLDACLDVTGLAGFFGAGRRYSAEDSLPEPTSKPDPAVYVHALQDLGITPDEAVAVEDSINGALSAVAAGVRTIGTVQFVPEQEREARTDALREAGAFAVVSSWGEVEQLLTRA
;
A
#
# COMPACT_ATOMS: atom_id res chain seq x y z
N MET A 1 0.18 -7.90 25.34
CA MET A 1 -0.62 -9.12 25.59
C MET A 1 -1.40 -9.41 24.34
N THR A 2 -0.92 -10.33 23.52
CA THR A 2 -1.59 -10.74 22.28
C THR A 2 -2.88 -11.45 22.65
N ASP A 3 -3.99 -10.92 22.17
CA ASP A 3 -5.30 -11.58 22.28
C ASP A 3 -5.23 -12.95 21.58
N ARG A 4 -5.45 -14.01 22.34
CA ARG A 4 -5.09 -15.38 21.97
C ARG A 4 -6.23 -16.15 21.29
N SER A 5 -7.26 -15.48 20.77
CA SER A 5 -8.36 -16.18 20.09
C SER A 5 -8.96 -15.38 18.93
N THR A 6 -8.24 -15.29 17.83
CA THR A 6 -8.85 -14.73 16.61
C THR A 6 -9.85 -15.70 15.97
N GLY A 7 -9.92 -16.96 16.42
CA GLY A 7 -10.73 -17.99 15.78
C GLY A 7 -10.35 -18.27 14.31
N PHE A 8 -9.21 -17.73 13.85
CA PHE A 8 -8.75 -17.86 12.49
C PHE A 8 -8.16 -19.24 12.26
N ASP A 9 -8.71 -19.95 11.27
CA ASP A 9 -8.18 -21.21 10.75
C ASP A 9 -7.50 -20.91 9.39
N PRO A 10 -6.18 -21.14 9.25
CA PRO A 10 -5.47 -20.96 7.99
C PRO A 10 -5.71 -22.08 6.99
N THR A 11 -6.45 -23.15 7.37
CA THR A 11 -6.74 -24.27 6.47
C THR A 11 -7.42 -23.79 5.19
N GLY A 12 -6.87 -24.15 4.05
CA GLY A 12 -7.36 -23.72 2.73
C GLY A 12 -6.75 -22.42 2.20
N VAL A 13 -6.03 -21.64 3.03
CA VAL A 13 -5.28 -20.48 2.52
C VAL A 13 -4.08 -20.96 1.70
N THR A 14 -4.01 -20.50 0.46
CA THR A 14 -2.93 -20.83 -0.48
C THR A 14 -2.10 -19.63 -0.87
N THR A 15 -2.62 -18.41 -0.70
CA THR A 15 -2.02 -17.18 -1.24
C THR A 15 -2.08 -16.03 -0.26
N LEU A 16 -0.98 -15.30 -0.14
CA LEU A 16 -0.90 -14.01 0.56
C LEU A 16 -0.93 -12.87 -0.46
N LEU A 17 -1.88 -11.97 -0.28
CA LEU A 17 -2.01 -10.72 -1.02
C LEU A 17 -1.40 -9.61 -0.15
N CYS A 18 -0.16 -9.24 -0.44
CA CYS A 18 0.61 -8.31 0.36
C CYS A 18 0.46 -6.89 -0.20
N ASP A 19 -0.05 -5.96 0.57
CA ASP A 19 0.15 -4.56 0.26
C ASP A 19 1.66 -4.23 0.25
N ALA A 20 2.04 -3.14 -0.40
CA ALA A 20 3.44 -2.80 -0.59
C ALA A 20 3.92 -1.67 0.34
N ASP A 21 3.36 -0.47 0.16
CA ASP A 21 3.81 0.75 0.84
C ASP A 21 3.37 0.73 2.32
N GLY A 22 4.31 0.78 3.26
CA GLY A 22 4.01 0.64 4.69
C GLY A 22 3.84 -0.81 5.18
N THR A 23 3.77 -1.78 4.27
CA THR A 23 3.61 -3.21 4.57
C THR A 23 4.87 -4.02 4.28
N LEU A 24 5.38 -3.99 3.05
CA LEU A 24 6.63 -4.67 2.65
C LEU A 24 7.87 -3.82 2.92
N PHE A 25 7.75 -2.51 2.88
CA PHE A 25 8.84 -1.56 3.11
C PHE A 25 8.32 -0.22 3.63
N PRO A 26 9.15 0.54 4.40
CA PRO A 26 8.77 1.81 5.01
C PRO A 26 8.86 2.96 3.99
N SER A 27 7.99 2.97 2.99
CA SER A 27 8.03 3.94 1.89
C SER A 27 7.16 5.18 2.12
N GLU A 28 6.20 5.16 3.06
CA GLU A 28 5.23 6.25 3.22
C GLU A 28 5.90 7.61 3.50
N GLU A 29 6.67 7.73 4.59
CA GLU A 29 7.31 8.98 4.96
C GLU A 29 8.28 9.50 3.88
N PRO A 30 9.21 8.69 3.32
CA PRO A 30 10.07 9.11 2.22
C PRO A 30 9.31 9.50 0.96
N ALA A 31 8.23 8.79 0.61
CA ALA A 31 7.40 9.12 -0.54
C ALA A 31 6.71 10.48 -0.36
N TYR A 32 6.14 10.74 0.82
CA TYR A 32 5.54 12.04 1.12
C TYR A 32 6.55 13.18 1.08
N ALA A 33 7.75 12.98 1.60
CA ALA A 33 8.80 13.98 1.56
C ALA A 33 9.18 14.34 0.12
N ALA A 34 9.34 13.35 -0.75
CA ALA A 34 9.67 13.57 -2.17
C ALA A 34 8.48 14.14 -2.96
N SER A 35 7.26 13.67 -2.69
CA SER A 35 6.04 14.15 -3.33
C SER A 35 5.73 15.61 -2.96
N ALA A 36 6.12 16.06 -1.77
CA ALA A 36 5.89 17.42 -1.31
C ALA A 36 6.51 18.47 -2.23
N ASP A 37 7.69 18.22 -2.79
CA ASP A 37 8.35 19.14 -3.72
C ASP A 37 7.56 19.27 -5.03
N VAL A 38 7.07 18.17 -5.56
CA VAL A 38 6.24 18.17 -6.78
C VAL A 38 4.90 18.83 -6.52
N THR A 39 4.26 18.48 -5.40
CA THR A 39 2.97 19.06 -5.00
C THR A 39 3.08 20.58 -4.78
N ASN A 40 4.15 21.07 -4.19
CA ASN A 40 4.37 22.49 -4.01
C ASN A 40 4.59 23.24 -5.33
N ARG A 41 5.29 22.64 -6.29
CA ARG A 41 5.43 23.20 -7.65
C ARG A 41 4.07 23.27 -8.34
N PHE A 42 3.29 22.21 -8.26
CA PHE A 42 1.91 22.17 -8.76
C PHE A 42 1.03 23.25 -8.11
N LEU A 43 1.05 23.37 -6.79
CA LEU A 43 0.29 24.39 -6.06
C LEU A 43 0.71 25.82 -6.41
N ALA A 44 2.02 26.05 -6.65
CA ALA A 44 2.50 27.37 -7.10
C ALA A 44 1.92 27.77 -8.46
N GLU A 45 1.75 26.83 -9.40
CA GLU A 45 1.07 27.10 -10.68
C GLU A 45 -0.43 27.38 -10.49
N LEU A 46 -1.04 26.84 -9.46
CA LEU A 46 -2.44 27.17 -9.10
C LEU A 46 -2.58 28.51 -8.40
N GLY A 47 -1.48 29.13 -7.95
CA GLY A 47 -1.46 30.43 -7.29
C GLY A 47 -1.33 30.35 -5.77
N ALA A 48 -0.79 29.26 -5.21
CA ALA A 48 -0.49 29.18 -3.78
C ALA A 48 0.53 30.25 -3.36
N GLU A 49 0.26 30.94 -2.25
CA GLU A 49 1.10 32.04 -1.77
C GLU A 49 2.38 31.58 -1.06
N ARG A 50 2.43 30.31 -0.61
CA ARG A 50 3.58 29.72 0.07
C ARG A 50 3.67 28.22 -0.18
N PRO A 51 4.86 27.62 -0.02
CA PRO A 51 4.96 26.17 0.03
C PRO A 51 4.37 25.61 1.33
N TYR A 52 3.93 24.36 1.28
CA TYR A 52 3.42 23.58 2.40
C TYR A 52 4.47 22.52 2.82
N SER A 53 4.53 22.23 4.11
CA SER A 53 5.33 21.11 4.61
C SER A 53 4.74 19.76 4.20
N PRO A 54 5.53 18.66 4.18
CA PRO A 54 5.01 17.33 3.92
C PRO A 54 3.84 16.95 4.83
N ALA A 55 3.89 17.27 6.12
CA ALA A 55 2.83 17.00 7.09
C ALA A 55 1.53 17.77 6.78
N GLU A 56 1.63 19.05 6.37
CA GLU A 56 0.47 19.82 5.92
C GLU A 56 -0.15 19.17 4.68
N LEU A 57 0.66 18.82 3.69
CA LEU A 57 0.20 18.17 2.46
C LEU A 57 -0.45 16.81 2.74
N GLN A 58 0.14 16.00 3.61
CA GLN A 58 -0.44 14.73 4.03
C GLN A 58 -1.83 14.92 4.63
N SER A 59 -1.98 15.91 5.52
CA SER A 59 -3.27 16.25 6.12
C SER A 59 -4.29 16.76 5.09
N MET A 60 -3.85 17.55 4.11
CA MET A 60 -4.72 18.11 3.07
C MET A 60 -5.20 17.04 2.08
N THR A 61 -4.38 16.03 1.81
CA THR A 61 -4.68 14.99 0.81
C THR A 61 -5.31 13.73 1.39
N ASN A 62 -5.38 13.60 2.72
CA ASN A 62 -5.97 12.46 3.43
C ASN A 62 -5.46 11.09 2.95
N GLY A 63 -4.16 10.98 2.63
CA GLY A 63 -3.56 9.73 2.16
C GLY A 63 -4.02 9.26 0.77
N LYS A 64 -4.60 10.14 -0.03
CA LYS A 64 -4.96 9.85 -1.43
C LYS A 64 -3.69 9.74 -2.28
N ASN A 65 -3.78 8.97 -3.37
CA ASN A 65 -2.73 8.99 -4.39
C ASN A 65 -2.61 10.41 -5.00
N PHE A 66 -1.47 10.69 -5.63
CA PHE A 66 -1.18 12.03 -6.16
C PHE A 66 -2.25 12.51 -7.17
N ARG A 67 -2.75 11.63 -8.04
CA ARG A 67 -3.81 11.94 -9.01
C ARG A 67 -5.06 12.51 -8.35
N ALA A 68 -5.59 11.80 -7.38
CA ALA A 68 -6.79 12.21 -6.64
C ALA A 68 -6.54 13.48 -5.82
N ALA A 69 -5.36 13.58 -5.20
CA ALA A 69 -4.95 14.76 -4.43
C ALA A 69 -4.82 15.99 -5.33
N ALA A 70 -4.17 15.90 -6.50
CA ALA A 70 -4.00 17.00 -7.44
C ALA A 70 -5.34 17.53 -7.95
N GLN A 71 -6.29 16.63 -8.29
CA GLN A 71 -7.64 17.02 -8.71
C GLN A 71 -8.40 17.77 -7.61
N GLU A 72 -8.27 17.33 -6.37
CA GLU A 72 -8.95 17.98 -5.24
C GLU A 72 -8.34 19.34 -4.91
N LEU A 73 -7.02 19.41 -4.89
CA LEU A 73 -6.29 20.66 -4.69
C LEU A 73 -6.65 21.69 -5.77
N ALA A 74 -6.64 21.28 -7.06
CA ALA A 74 -7.01 22.18 -8.15
C ALA A 74 -8.44 22.71 -8.00
N ARG A 75 -9.40 21.86 -7.64
CA ARG A 75 -10.77 22.29 -7.34
C ARG A 75 -10.84 23.28 -6.17
N GLY A 76 -10.03 23.08 -5.14
CA GLY A 76 -9.91 24.01 -4.01
C GLY A 76 -9.43 25.41 -4.43
N TYR A 77 -8.61 25.50 -5.49
CA TYR A 77 -8.18 26.75 -6.12
C TYR A 77 -9.11 27.24 -7.25
N GLY A 78 -10.28 26.62 -7.42
CA GLY A 78 -11.24 26.97 -8.46
C GLY A 78 -10.74 26.69 -9.88
N ARG A 79 -9.87 25.69 -10.03
CA ARG A 79 -9.28 25.25 -11.31
C ARG A 79 -9.77 23.87 -11.69
N ASP A 80 -10.13 23.70 -12.94
CA ASP A 80 -10.29 22.40 -13.57
C ASP A 80 -9.02 22.08 -14.36
N LEU A 81 -8.41 20.92 -14.07
CA LEU A 81 -7.24 20.45 -14.80
C LEU A 81 -7.66 19.80 -16.11
N ALA A 82 -7.00 20.19 -17.21
CA ALA A 82 -7.11 19.41 -18.42
C ALA A 82 -6.46 18.01 -18.19
N ALA A 83 -7.03 16.98 -18.84
CA ALA A 83 -6.55 15.61 -18.65
C ALA A 83 -5.04 15.47 -18.93
N GLY A 84 -4.51 16.14 -19.97
CA GLY A 84 -3.09 16.12 -20.31
C GLY A 84 -2.21 16.73 -19.22
N ASP A 85 -2.60 17.88 -18.66
CA ASP A 85 -1.83 18.57 -17.61
C ASP A 85 -1.76 17.71 -16.34
N LEU A 86 -2.86 17.02 -15.99
CA LEU A 86 -2.91 16.11 -14.84
C LEU A 86 -1.94 14.94 -15.05
N GLU A 87 -1.95 14.32 -16.23
CA GLU A 87 -1.06 13.19 -16.54
C GLU A 87 0.42 13.60 -16.47
N ASP A 88 0.77 14.78 -16.94
CA ASP A 88 2.14 15.31 -16.87
C ASP A 88 2.60 15.47 -15.42
N TRP A 89 1.74 15.97 -14.53
CA TRP A 89 2.03 16.11 -13.11
C TRP A 89 2.13 14.76 -12.41
N VAL A 90 1.24 13.82 -12.74
CA VAL A 90 1.29 12.44 -12.22
C VAL A 90 2.58 11.74 -12.64
N ALA A 91 3.00 11.91 -13.89
CA ALA A 91 4.27 11.35 -14.38
C ALA A 91 5.48 11.94 -13.64
N GLN A 92 5.52 13.26 -13.45
CA GLN A 92 6.60 13.92 -12.71
C GLN A 92 6.69 13.44 -11.27
N GLU A 93 5.55 13.35 -10.56
CA GLU A 93 5.53 12.87 -9.17
C GLU A 93 6.01 11.43 -9.09
N LYS A 94 5.49 10.57 -9.95
CA LYS A 94 5.91 9.17 -10.03
C LYS A 94 7.41 9.02 -10.20
N ASP A 95 8.01 9.77 -11.10
CA ASP A 95 9.44 9.70 -11.39
C ASP A 95 10.28 10.21 -10.21
N VAL A 96 9.93 11.35 -9.62
CA VAL A 96 10.65 11.95 -8.49
C VAL A 96 10.57 11.05 -7.26
N VAL A 97 9.38 10.58 -6.90
CA VAL A 97 9.20 9.70 -5.74
C VAL A 97 9.90 8.37 -5.95
N THR A 98 9.76 7.74 -7.12
CA THR A 98 10.43 6.47 -7.42
C THR A 98 11.94 6.59 -7.35
N ALA A 99 12.51 7.68 -7.92
CA ALA A 99 13.95 7.94 -7.85
C ALA A 99 14.42 8.12 -6.40
N HIS A 100 13.66 8.85 -5.58
CA HIS A 100 13.99 9.05 -4.17
C HIS A 100 13.94 7.73 -3.38
N LEU A 101 12.86 6.95 -3.51
CA LEU A 101 12.71 5.66 -2.81
C LEU A 101 13.86 4.70 -3.14
N ARG A 102 14.34 4.65 -4.38
CA ARG A 102 15.54 3.89 -4.76
C ARG A 102 16.78 4.27 -3.96
N THR A 103 16.88 5.50 -3.50
CA THR A 103 18.05 5.98 -2.74
C THR A 103 17.97 5.73 -1.25
N VAL A 104 16.75 5.60 -0.69
CA VAL A 104 16.54 5.53 0.76
C VAL A 104 16.13 4.14 1.25
N LEU A 105 15.34 3.40 0.48
CA LEU A 105 14.93 2.04 0.86
C LEU A 105 16.12 1.07 0.85
N ARG A 106 16.05 0.10 1.74
CA ARG A 106 17.08 -0.94 1.91
C ARG A 106 16.40 -2.27 2.23
N GLU A 107 17.12 -3.36 2.02
CA GLU A 107 16.71 -4.69 2.49
C GLU A 107 16.50 -4.68 4.00
N ASP A 108 15.37 -5.25 4.44
CA ASP A 108 15.02 -5.45 5.84
C ASP A 108 14.89 -6.96 6.13
N PRO A 109 15.82 -7.55 6.90
CA PRO A 109 15.73 -8.95 7.30
C PRO A 109 14.45 -9.29 8.08
N ALA A 110 13.89 -8.33 8.83
CA ALA A 110 12.65 -8.54 9.57
C ALA A 110 11.41 -8.74 8.67
N VAL A 111 11.51 -8.33 7.40
CA VAL A 111 10.51 -8.61 6.36
C VAL A 111 10.93 -9.83 5.54
N ARG A 112 12.16 -9.83 5.05
CA ARG A 112 12.63 -10.82 4.09
C ARG A 112 12.67 -12.24 4.64
N GLU A 113 13.11 -12.42 5.89
CA GLU A 113 13.22 -13.77 6.47
C GLU A 113 11.85 -14.45 6.67
N PRO A 114 10.82 -13.80 7.28
CA PRO A 114 9.50 -14.39 7.36
C PRO A 114 8.89 -14.66 5.97
N LEU A 115 9.04 -13.73 5.01
CA LEU A 115 8.57 -13.94 3.62
C LEU A 115 9.24 -15.15 2.96
N THR A 116 10.54 -15.39 3.22
CA THR A 116 11.24 -16.57 2.71
C THR A 116 10.62 -17.86 3.22
N ARG A 117 10.25 -17.92 4.50
CA ARG A 117 9.60 -19.10 5.09
C ARG A 117 8.16 -19.26 4.60
N LEU A 118 7.41 -18.16 4.54
CA LEU A 118 6.02 -18.15 4.01
C LEU A 118 5.96 -18.58 2.54
N ALA A 119 6.92 -18.16 1.72
CA ALA A 119 6.99 -18.54 0.30
C ALA A 119 7.19 -20.07 0.09
N GLY A 120 7.62 -20.79 1.11
CA GLY A 120 7.71 -22.25 1.09
C GLY A 120 6.35 -22.97 1.14
N GLY A 121 5.30 -22.29 1.61
CA GLY A 121 3.94 -22.86 1.77
C GLY A 121 2.83 -22.08 1.09
N PHE A 122 3.07 -20.81 0.75
CA PHE A 122 2.08 -19.90 0.18
C PHE A 122 2.56 -19.25 -1.11
N GLY A 123 1.65 -19.06 -2.06
CA GLY A 123 1.87 -18.12 -3.15
C GLY A 123 1.89 -16.69 -2.60
N LEU A 124 2.80 -15.83 -3.10
CA LEU A 124 2.86 -14.43 -2.72
C LEU A 124 2.47 -13.56 -3.92
N ALA A 125 1.64 -12.54 -3.69
CA ALA A 125 1.30 -11.53 -4.68
C ALA A 125 1.32 -10.14 -4.01
N ALA A 126 1.83 -9.14 -4.72
CA ALA A 126 1.82 -7.75 -4.26
C ALA A 126 0.58 -7.04 -4.82
N VAL A 127 -0.13 -6.27 -3.97
CA VAL A 127 -1.35 -5.55 -4.33
C VAL A 127 -1.25 -4.12 -3.80
N THR A 128 -1.03 -3.14 -4.67
CA THR A 128 -0.75 -1.75 -4.29
C THR A 128 -1.66 -0.74 -4.97
N SER A 129 -1.81 0.45 -4.38
CA SER A 129 -2.38 1.62 -5.04
C SER A 129 -1.35 2.39 -5.89
N SER A 130 -0.07 2.12 -5.69
CA SER A 130 1.03 2.79 -6.40
C SER A 130 1.21 2.24 -7.81
N ALA A 131 1.81 3.04 -8.70
CA ALA A 131 2.17 2.62 -10.05
C ALA A 131 3.11 1.42 -10.05
N SER A 132 2.95 0.51 -11.02
CA SER A 132 3.75 -0.71 -11.18
C SER A 132 5.25 -0.43 -11.22
N SER A 133 5.68 0.65 -11.88
CA SER A 133 7.08 1.04 -11.95
C SER A 133 7.68 1.43 -10.60
N ARG A 134 6.88 2.01 -9.70
CA ARG A 134 7.27 2.32 -8.32
C ARG A 134 7.37 1.02 -7.50
N LEU A 135 6.37 0.16 -7.58
CA LEU A 135 6.41 -1.15 -6.93
C LEU A 135 7.65 -1.95 -7.33
N ASP A 136 7.91 -2.05 -8.63
CA ASP A 136 9.08 -2.78 -9.16
C ASP A 136 10.40 -2.21 -8.61
N ALA A 137 10.54 -0.90 -8.64
CA ALA A 137 11.73 -0.22 -8.14
C ALA A 137 11.96 -0.45 -6.63
N CYS A 138 10.90 -0.44 -5.84
CA CYS A 138 10.97 -0.70 -4.39
C CYS A 138 11.30 -2.16 -4.11
N LEU A 139 10.67 -3.11 -4.80
CA LEU A 139 10.95 -4.53 -4.67
C LEU A 139 12.41 -4.88 -5.04
N ASP A 140 12.95 -4.23 -6.07
CA ASP A 140 14.34 -4.43 -6.52
C ASP A 140 15.34 -3.98 -5.45
N VAL A 141 15.21 -2.74 -4.93
CA VAL A 141 16.18 -2.20 -3.97
C VAL A 141 16.07 -2.82 -2.58
N THR A 142 14.91 -3.39 -2.24
CA THR A 142 14.69 -4.10 -0.97
C THR A 142 15.00 -5.60 -1.07
N GLY A 143 15.39 -6.11 -2.24
CA GLY A 143 15.71 -7.52 -2.46
C GLY A 143 14.47 -8.43 -2.42
N LEU A 144 13.26 -7.87 -2.54
CA LEU A 144 12.01 -8.63 -2.46
C LEU A 144 11.46 -9.06 -3.83
N ALA A 145 12.05 -8.61 -4.94
CA ALA A 145 11.56 -8.87 -6.30
C ALA A 145 11.40 -10.36 -6.62
N GLY A 146 12.25 -11.21 -6.03
CA GLY A 146 12.20 -12.67 -6.23
C GLY A 146 10.98 -13.36 -5.61
N PHE A 147 10.31 -12.74 -4.64
CA PHE A 147 9.10 -13.28 -4.01
C PHE A 147 7.83 -13.02 -4.83
N PHE A 148 7.84 -11.94 -5.62
CA PHE A 148 6.70 -11.47 -6.39
C PHE A 148 7.03 -11.52 -7.87
N GLY A 149 6.75 -12.64 -8.54
CA GLY A 149 6.93 -12.77 -9.99
C GLY A 149 6.14 -11.70 -10.77
N ALA A 150 6.53 -11.42 -12.01
CA ALA A 150 5.91 -10.37 -12.84
C ALA A 150 4.38 -10.51 -12.98
N GLY A 151 3.84 -11.75 -13.05
CA GLY A 151 2.40 -12.01 -13.06
C GLY A 151 1.75 -12.06 -11.67
N ARG A 152 2.39 -11.54 -10.62
CA ARG A 152 1.89 -11.50 -9.24
C ARG A 152 2.10 -10.13 -8.60
N ARG A 153 2.08 -9.07 -9.43
CA ARG A 153 2.17 -7.67 -9.02
C ARG A 153 0.97 -6.93 -9.59
N TYR A 154 0.11 -6.45 -8.71
CA TYR A 154 -1.15 -5.82 -9.07
C TYR A 154 -1.15 -4.37 -8.58
N SER A 155 -1.29 -3.45 -9.52
CA SER A 155 -1.35 -2.01 -9.29
C SER A 155 -2.77 -1.51 -9.57
N ALA A 156 -3.36 -0.77 -8.65
CA ALA A 156 -4.65 -0.13 -8.89
C ALA A 156 -4.55 0.97 -9.96
N GLU A 157 -3.36 1.54 -10.13
CA GLU A 157 -3.07 2.55 -11.17
C GLU A 157 -2.96 1.93 -12.57
N ASP A 158 -2.22 0.78 -12.69
CA ASP A 158 -1.77 0.29 -14.00
C ASP A 158 -2.36 -1.07 -14.41
N SER A 159 -2.88 -1.88 -13.47
CA SER A 159 -3.38 -3.23 -13.78
C SER A 159 -4.85 -3.27 -14.16
N LEU A 160 -5.57 -2.17 -13.99
CA LEU A 160 -7.01 -2.07 -14.24
C LEU A 160 -7.29 -1.30 -15.52
N PRO A 161 -8.44 -1.57 -16.20
CA PRO A 161 -8.85 -0.80 -17.39
C PRO A 161 -8.98 0.71 -17.12
N GLU A 162 -9.42 1.06 -15.92
CA GLU A 162 -9.47 2.45 -15.43
C GLU A 162 -8.67 2.53 -14.12
N PRO A 163 -7.72 3.47 -14.02
CA PRO A 163 -6.97 3.68 -12.79
C PRO A 163 -7.87 3.97 -11.60
N THR A 164 -7.60 3.31 -10.47
CA THR A 164 -8.31 3.54 -9.22
C THR A 164 -7.35 3.58 -8.03
N SER A 165 -7.86 3.54 -6.82
CA SER A 165 -7.07 3.49 -5.60
C SER A 165 -7.89 2.81 -4.51
N LYS A 166 -7.25 2.12 -3.57
CA LYS A 166 -7.89 1.70 -2.33
C LYS A 166 -8.55 2.91 -1.64
N PRO A 167 -9.76 2.82 -1.08
CA PRO A 167 -10.46 1.61 -0.66
C PRO A 167 -11.33 0.93 -1.73
N ASP A 168 -11.27 1.30 -3.01
CA ASP A 168 -11.96 0.56 -4.06
C ASP A 168 -11.43 -0.90 -4.06
N PRO A 169 -12.31 -1.92 -4.02
CA PRO A 169 -11.90 -3.33 -4.01
C PRO A 169 -11.34 -3.84 -5.35
N ALA A 170 -11.43 -3.07 -6.42
CA ALA A 170 -11.16 -3.52 -7.78
C ALA A 170 -9.79 -4.18 -7.95
N VAL A 171 -8.73 -3.65 -7.32
CA VAL A 171 -7.39 -4.24 -7.44
C VAL A 171 -7.28 -5.61 -6.77
N TYR A 172 -7.95 -5.81 -5.63
CA TYR A 172 -8.00 -7.13 -4.98
C TYR A 172 -8.86 -8.12 -5.75
N VAL A 173 -10.03 -7.68 -6.22
CA VAL A 173 -10.90 -8.50 -7.08
C VAL A 173 -10.16 -8.93 -8.35
N HIS A 174 -9.43 -8.02 -9.00
CA HIS A 174 -8.61 -8.32 -10.17
C HIS A 174 -7.51 -9.34 -9.84
N ALA A 175 -6.79 -9.15 -8.72
CA ALA A 175 -5.76 -10.09 -8.28
C ALA A 175 -6.32 -11.52 -8.07
N LEU A 176 -7.47 -11.65 -7.39
CA LEU A 176 -8.14 -12.93 -7.19
C LEU A 176 -8.52 -13.59 -8.53
N GLN A 177 -9.10 -12.82 -9.45
CA GLN A 177 -9.52 -13.33 -10.77
C GLN A 177 -8.33 -13.79 -11.61
N ASP A 178 -7.26 -12.99 -11.68
CA ASP A 178 -6.06 -13.30 -12.46
C ASP A 178 -5.31 -14.52 -11.89
N LEU A 179 -5.26 -14.64 -10.56
CA LEU A 179 -4.68 -15.80 -9.87
C LEU A 179 -5.57 -17.05 -9.94
N GLY A 180 -6.84 -16.92 -10.31
CA GLY A 180 -7.80 -18.01 -10.39
C GLY A 180 -8.15 -18.60 -9.02
N ILE A 181 -8.16 -17.79 -7.96
CA ILE A 181 -8.45 -18.21 -6.59
C ILE A 181 -9.69 -17.50 -6.04
N THR A 182 -10.31 -18.11 -5.05
CA THR A 182 -11.43 -17.53 -4.30
C THR A 182 -10.93 -16.67 -3.14
N PRO A 183 -11.74 -15.73 -2.61
CA PRO A 183 -11.37 -14.95 -1.44
C PRO A 183 -11.00 -15.80 -0.22
N ASP A 184 -11.63 -16.97 -0.02
CA ASP A 184 -11.33 -17.86 1.10
C ASP A 184 -9.95 -18.53 1.02
N GLU A 185 -9.37 -18.61 -0.19
CA GLU A 185 -8.04 -19.13 -0.43
C GLU A 185 -6.94 -18.07 -0.26
N ALA A 186 -7.33 -16.82 0.04
CA ALA A 186 -6.41 -15.73 0.20
C ALA A 186 -6.47 -15.11 1.60
N VAL A 187 -5.33 -14.54 2.02
CA VAL A 187 -5.25 -13.61 3.16
C VAL A 187 -4.52 -12.35 2.68
N ALA A 188 -5.10 -11.17 2.95
CA ALA A 188 -4.44 -9.90 2.72
C ALA A 188 -3.62 -9.49 3.94
N VAL A 189 -2.48 -8.81 3.72
CA VAL A 189 -1.70 -8.13 4.75
C VAL A 189 -1.63 -6.66 4.39
N GLU A 190 -2.11 -5.80 5.29
CA GLU A 190 -2.32 -4.37 5.04
C GLU A 190 -1.96 -3.51 6.25
N ASP A 191 -1.42 -2.31 6.05
CA ASP A 191 -1.08 -1.37 7.11
C ASP A 191 -2.02 -0.16 7.17
N SER A 192 -2.74 0.11 6.08
CA SER A 192 -3.61 1.26 5.93
C SER A 192 -5.10 0.92 6.09
N ILE A 193 -5.87 1.90 6.57
CA ILE A 193 -7.33 1.77 6.69
C ILE A 193 -7.96 1.55 5.31
N ASN A 194 -7.54 2.32 4.32
CA ASN A 194 -8.07 2.21 2.95
C ASN A 194 -7.73 0.85 2.33
N GLY A 195 -6.53 0.34 2.59
CA GLY A 195 -6.13 -0.97 2.13
C GLY A 195 -6.94 -2.09 2.77
N ALA A 196 -7.10 -2.05 4.09
CA ALA A 196 -7.92 -3.01 4.81
C ALA A 196 -9.39 -3.00 4.32
N LEU A 197 -9.99 -1.82 4.16
CA LEU A 197 -11.34 -1.68 3.59
C LEU A 197 -11.45 -2.27 2.19
N SER A 198 -10.45 -2.04 1.33
CA SER A 198 -10.40 -2.58 -0.04
C SER A 198 -10.37 -4.11 -0.05
N ALA A 199 -9.47 -4.71 0.74
CA ALA A 199 -9.34 -6.17 0.84
C ALA A 199 -10.61 -6.82 1.42
N VAL A 200 -11.15 -6.25 2.51
CA VAL A 200 -12.40 -6.71 3.14
C VAL A 200 -13.60 -6.60 2.19
N ALA A 201 -13.71 -5.49 1.44
CA ALA A 201 -14.77 -5.32 0.44
C ALA A 201 -14.66 -6.31 -0.72
N ALA A 202 -13.45 -6.79 -1.04
CA ALA A 202 -13.23 -7.87 -1.99
C ALA A 202 -13.52 -9.28 -1.40
N GLY A 203 -13.92 -9.35 -0.13
CA GLY A 203 -14.21 -10.60 0.58
C GLY A 203 -12.97 -11.30 1.15
N VAL A 204 -11.78 -10.68 1.09
CA VAL A 204 -10.53 -11.28 1.54
C VAL A 204 -10.34 -11.07 3.04
N ARG A 205 -10.03 -12.15 3.77
CA ARG A 205 -9.65 -12.05 5.18
C ARG A 205 -8.36 -11.24 5.33
N THR A 206 -8.36 -10.24 6.20
CA THR A 206 -7.28 -9.25 6.26
C THR A 206 -6.58 -9.26 7.61
N ILE A 207 -5.26 -9.34 7.59
CA ILE A 207 -4.36 -9.08 8.71
C ILE A 207 -3.90 -7.63 8.60
N GLY A 208 -4.14 -6.84 9.64
CA GLY A 208 -3.53 -5.52 9.76
C GLY A 208 -2.08 -5.63 10.25
N THR A 209 -1.18 -4.78 9.76
CA THR A 209 0.19 -4.67 10.30
C THR A 209 0.50 -3.24 10.73
N VAL A 210 1.21 -3.10 11.85
CA VAL A 210 1.72 -1.82 12.34
C VAL A 210 3.25 -1.82 12.43
N GLN A 211 3.91 -2.68 11.66
CA GLN A 211 5.37 -2.87 11.72
C GLN A 211 6.12 -1.55 11.50
N PHE A 212 5.74 -0.79 10.49
CA PHE A 212 6.39 0.48 10.13
C PHE A 212 5.68 1.73 10.68
N VAL A 213 4.59 1.54 11.43
CA VAL A 213 3.86 2.65 12.06
C VAL A 213 4.67 3.15 13.28
N PRO A 214 4.87 4.48 13.44
CA PRO A 214 5.52 5.05 14.61
C PRO A 214 4.85 4.58 15.92
N GLU A 215 5.66 4.31 16.95
CA GLU A 215 5.17 3.67 18.20
C GLU A 215 4.00 4.43 18.83
N GLN A 216 4.06 5.76 18.82
CA GLN A 216 3.01 6.63 19.38
C GLN A 216 1.68 6.57 18.62
N GLU A 217 1.66 6.06 17.38
CA GLU A 217 0.47 5.97 16.52
C GLU A 217 -0.10 4.56 16.44
N ARG A 218 0.67 3.56 16.92
CA ARG A 218 0.32 2.13 16.76
C ARG A 218 -1.00 1.73 17.38
N GLU A 219 -1.33 2.28 18.57
CA GLU A 219 -2.59 1.96 19.25
C GLU A 219 -3.78 2.44 18.41
N ALA A 220 -3.77 3.71 18.01
CA ALA A 220 -4.83 4.29 17.18
C ALA A 220 -4.94 3.60 15.81
N ARG A 221 -3.81 3.27 15.17
CA ARG A 221 -3.80 2.54 13.90
C ARG A 221 -4.34 1.11 14.07
N THR A 222 -3.99 0.44 15.17
CA THR A 222 -4.49 -0.91 15.48
C THR A 222 -6.01 -0.92 15.61
N ASP A 223 -6.58 0.04 16.33
CA ASP A 223 -8.03 0.12 16.50
C ASP A 223 -8.72 0.45 15.16
N ALA A 224 -8.18 1.38 14.40
CA ALA A 224 -8.72 1.73 13.08
C ALA A 224 -8.66 0.57 12.08
N LEU A 225 -7.60 -0.25 12.08
CA LEU A 225 -7.50 -1.45 11.24
C LEU A 225 -8.53 -2.52 11.64
N ARG A 226 -8.78 -2.69 12.95
CA ARG A 226 -9.85 -3.58 13.43
C ARG A 226 -11.25 -3.09 13.02
N GLU A 227 -11.50 -1.79 13.14
CA GLU A 227 -12.75 -1.17 12.68
C GLU A 227 -12.94 -1.31 11.16
N ALA A 228 -11.86 -1.28 10.38
CA ALA A 228 -11.87 -1.54 8.94
C ALA A 228 -12.09 -3.03 8.58
N GLY A 229 -12.16 -3.94 9.57
CA GLY A 229 -12.47 -5.35 9.39
C GLY A 229 -11.25 -6.29 9.40
N ALA A 230 -10.07 -5.83 9.79
CA ALA A 230 -8.92 -6.72 10.01
C ALA A 230 -9.22 -7.69 11.16
N PHE A 231 -9.14 -9.01 10.90
CA PHE A 231 -9.44 -10.03 11.92
C PHE A 231 -8.32 -10.16 12.97
N ALA A 232 -7.10 -9.74 12.61
CA ALA A 232 -5.95 -9.63 13.49
C ALA A 232 -5.14 -8.39 13.13
N VAL A 233 -4.44 -7.81 14.11
CA VAL A 233 -3.45 -6.76 13.88
C VAL A 233 -2.15 -7.18 14.55
N VAL A 234 -1.06 -7.15 13.79
CA VAL A 234 0.27 -7.62 14.18
C VAL A 234 1.30 -6.50 14.10
N SER A 235 2.43 -6.68 14.79
CA SER A 235 3.52 -5.70 14.84
C SER A 235 4.74 -6.11 14.00
N SER A 236 4.71 -7.27 13.37
CA SER A 236 5.82 -7.77 12.56
C SER A 236 5.40 -8.85 11.56
N TRP A 237 6.18 -9.03 10.50
CA TRP A 237 6.04 -10.16 9.57
C TRP A 237 6.26 -11.52 10.26
N GLY A 238 7.05 -11.59 11.33
CA GLY A 238 7.19 -12.79 12.14
C GLY A 238 5.88 -13.19 12.83
N GLU A 239 5.05 -12.23 13.23
CA GLU A 239 3.70 -12.51 13.77
C GLU A 239 2.72 -12.92 12.67
N VAL A 240 2.82 -12.36 11.46
CA VAL A 240 2.06 -12.85 10.28
C VAL A 240 2.36 -14.33 10.04
N GLU A 241 3.66 -14.69 9.98
CA GLU A 241 4.10 -16.09 9.84
C GLU A 241 3.51 -16.98 10.92
N GLN A 242 3.60 -16.56 12.19
CA GLN A 242 3.04 -17.34 13.31
C GLN A 242 1.53 -17.56 13.19
N LEU A 243 0.77 -16.58 12.71
CA LEU A 243 -0.69 -16.71 12.53
C LEU A 243 -1.03 -17.74 11.45
N LEU A 244 -0.25 -17.78 10.38
CA LEU A 244 -0.50 -18.60 9.20
C LEU A 244 0.06 -20.01 9.29
N THR A 245 1.07 -20.24 10.15
CA THR A 245 1.75 -21.54 10.31
C THR A 245 1.36 -22.29 11.58
N ARG A 246 0.44 -21.74 12.39
CA ARG A 246 -0.10 -22.47 13.55
C ARG A 246 -0.97 -23.60 13.05
N ALA A 247 -0.46 -24.84 13.22
CA ALA A 247 -1.24 -26.07 13.12
C ALA A 247 -1.98 -26.34 14.43
#